data_8655b51b153427bb305d9d6069a5467e
#
_entry.id   8655b51b153427bb305d9d6069a5467e
#
_cell.length_a   1.000
_cell.length_b   1.000
_cell.length_c   1.000
_cell.angle_alpha   90.00
_cell.angle_beta   90.00
_cell.angle_gamma   90.00
#
_symmetry.space_group_name_H-M   'P 1'
#
loop_
_entity.id
_entity.type
_entity.pdbx_description
1 polymer ?
#
loop_
_entity_poly.entity_id
_entity_poly.type
_entity_poly.pdbx_seq_one_letter_code
_entity_poly.pdbx_strand_id
1 'polypeptide(L)'
;VSRERTVDVVAELNAMGAGGAVSIVGEFAETGEDGAALQARLVAAADELAVVGPNCLGVMNMFDGVAVWGGDNVFSPVMGDGVALISQSGYVAYSVTNVEQALPLGYAISMGNQAVLNVADYIDVMLDDPRVRAIGLYLEGIVDIAAFSMAALRAVKQGVPLVALKAGGTQESAELAQSHSGTLAVDNEIWSALFRRFAIVEAGSPKALIEALKLLGSPKPPKGNRVVAAAN
;
A
#
# COMPACT_ATOMS: atom_id res chain seq x y z
N VAL A 1 -2.92 12.22 20.08
CA VAL A 1 -4.33 12.17 20.54
C VAL A 1 -4.68 10.72 20.85
N SER A 2 -5.70 10.46 21.72
CA SER A 2 -6.21 9.11 21.93
C SER A 2 -7.04 8.64 20.72
N ARG A 3 -7.27 7.32 20.63
CA ARG A 3 -8.09 6.74 19.54
C ARG A 3 -9.52 7.29 19.52
N GLU A 4 -10.14 7.53 20.68
CA GLU A 4 -11.47 8.13 20.77
C GLU A 4 -11.47 9.57 20.28
N ARG A 5 -10.47 10.36 20.67
CA ARG A 5 -10.33 11.75 20.23
C ARG A 5 -10.03 11.85 18.74
N THR A 6 -9.43 10.82 18.14
CA THR A 6 -9.19 10.76 16.68
C THR A 6 -10.52 10.80 15.91
N VAL A 7 -11.57 10.13 16.39
CA VAL A 7 -12.90 10.17 15.77
C VAL A 7 -13.46 11.59 15.77
N ASP A 8 -13.35 12.30 16.90
CA ASP A 8 -13.82 13.70 16.99
C ASP A 8 -13.03 14.62 16.05
N VAL A 9 -11.70 14.45 15.99
CA VAL A 9 -10.84 15.25 15.10
C VAL A 9 -11.17 15.01 13.63
N VAL A 10 -11.45 13.77 13.23
CA VAL A 10 -11.86 13.44 11.86
C VAL A 10 -13.19 14.13 11.54
N ALA A 11 -14.17 14.11 12.46
CA ALA A 11 -15.45 14.84 12.28
C ALA A 11 -15.23 16.35 12.15
N GLU A 12 -14.35 16.94 12.98
CA GLU A 12 -14.01 18.36 12.91
C GLU A 12 -13.37 18.72 11.55
N LEU A 13 -12.40 17.89 11.07
CA LEU A 13 -11.75 18.10 9.78
C LEU A 13 -12.75 18.00 8.60
N ASN A 14 -13.65 17.01 8.64
CA ASN A 14 -14.71 16.90 7.64
C ASN A 14 -15.61 18.14 7.64
N ALA A 15 -16.07 18.58 8.81
CA ALA A 15 -16.89 19.78 8.95
C ALA A 15 -16.17 21.07 8.47
N MET A 16 -14.85 21.13 8.55
CA MET A 16 -14.03 22.24 8.05
C MET A 16 -13.78 22.17 6.54
N GLY A 17 -14.17 21.10 5.86
CA GLY A 17 -13.89 20.89 4.44
C GLY A 17 -12.41 20.61 4.15
N ALA A 18 -11.70 19.91 5.06
CA ALA A 18 -10.33 19.53 4.82
C ALA A 18 -10.24 18.55 3.62
N GLY A 19 -9.16 18.63 2.84
CA GLY A 19 -8.97 17.79 1.64
C GLY A 19 -8.62 16.33 1.95
N GLY A 20 -8.17 16.02 3.18
CA GLY A 20 -7.83 14.67 3.62
C GLY A 20 -7.15 14.67 4.98
N ALA A 21 -7.00 13.48 5.55
CA ALA A 21 -6.33 13.26 6.83
C ALA A 21 -5.49 12.00 6.82
N VAL A 22 -4.46 11.97 7.68
CA VAL A 22 -3.68 10.77 7.98
C VAL A 22 -3.86 10.44 9.47
N SER A 23 -4.36 9.25 9.78
CA SER A 23 -4.55 8.75 11.14
C SER A 23 -3.47 7.72 11.47
N ILE A 24 -2.44 8.14 12.21
CA ILE A 24 -1.32 7.28 12.63
C ILE A 24 -1.73 6.39 13.82
N VAL A 25 -2.72 6.82 14.58
CA VAL A 25 -3.15 6.14 15.82
C VAL A 25 -3.67 4.74 15.53
N GLY A 26 -3.17 3.75 16.26
CA GLY A 26 -3.65 2.38 16.25
C GLY A 26 -4.75 2.13 17.29
N GLU A 27 -4.95 0.85 17.62
CA GLU A 27 -5.96 0.35 18.54
C GLU A 27 -7.41 0.53 18.05
N PHE A 28 -7.60 0.31 16.75
CA PHE A 28 -8.90 0.21 16.08
C PHE A 28 -9.26 -1.27 15.80
N ALA A 29 -9.72 -1.61 14.62
CA ALA A 29 -10.24 -2.94 14.29
C ALA A 29 -9.26 -4.09 14.57
N GLU A 30 -7.97 -3.84 14.58
CA GLU A 30 -6.92 -4.82 14.90
C GLU A 30 -6.95 -5.27 16.39
N THR A 31 -7.65 -4.56 17.26
CA THR A 31 -7.75 -4.92 18.70
C THR A 31 -9.03 -5.67 19.07
N GLY A 32 -9.83 -6.08 18.08
CA GLY A 32 -11.06 -6.86 18.29
C GLY A 32 -12.34 -6.03 18.24
N GLU A 33 -13.42 -6.53 18.85
CA GLU A 33 -14.77 -5.98 18.67
C GLU A 33 -14.90 -4.50 19.06
N ASP A 34 -14.34 -4.11 20.20
CA ASP A 34 -14.40 -2.71 20.66
C ASP A 34 -13.65 -1.78 19.69
N GLY A 35 -12.49 -2.22 19.20
CA GLY A 35 -11.73 -1.50 18.21
C GLY A 35 -12.44 -1.40 16.85
N ALA A 36 -13.10 -2.46 16.43
CA ALA A 36 -13.91 -2.47 15.21
C ALA A 36 -15.11 -1.52 15.30
N ALA A 37 -15.79 -1.48 16.47
CA ALA A 37 -16.87 -0.52 16.72
C ALA A 37 -16.37 0.94 16.66
N LEU A 38 -15.16 1.19 17.20
CA LEU A 38 -14.55 2.52 17.14
C LEU A 38 -14.15 2.89 15.71
N GLN A 39 -13.63 1.94 14.93
CA GLN A 39 -13.32 2.15 13.51
C GLN A 39 -14.58 2.47 12.70
N ALA A 40 -15.70 1.79 12.95
CA ALA A 40 -16.97 2.11 12.31
C ALA A 40 -17.43 3.55 12.61
N ARG A 41 -17.21 4.04 13.85
CA ARG A 41 -17.48 5.43 14.22
C ARG A 41 -16.54 6.40 13.46
N LEU A 42 -15.27 6.05 13.28
CA LEU A 42 -14.32 6.85 12.50
C LEU A 42 -14.76 6.95 11.04
N VAL A 43 -15.18 5.84 10.42
CA VAL A 43 -15.71 5.83 9.05
C VAL A 43 -16.93 6.74 8.93
N ALA A 44 -17.87 6.64 9.87
CA ALA A 44 -19.07 7.50 9.89
C ALA A 44 -18.71 8.99 10.08
N ALA A 45 -17.67 9.31 10.86
CA ALA A 45 -17.21 10.67 11.09
C ALA A 45 -16.44 11.25 9.90
N ALA A 46 -15.78 10.39 9.11
CA ALA A 46 -15.06 10.80 7.92
C ALA A 46 -16.02 11.28 6.80
N ASP A 47 -17.17 10.62 6.63
CA ASP A 47 -18.16 10.92 5.59
C ASP A 47 -17.47 11.07 4.20
N GLU A 48 -17.33 12.28 3.67
CA GLU A 48 -16.66 12.58 2.40
C GLU A 48 -15.13 12.81 2.54
N LEU A 49 -14.60 12.88 3.77
CA LEU A 49 -13.19 13.13 4.00
C LEU A 49 -12.34 11.90 3.66
N ALA A 50 -11.37 12.05 2.77
CA ALA A 50 -10.39 11.02 2.50
C ALA A 50 -9.47 10.81 3.73
N VAL A 51 -9.47 9.60 4.32
CA VAL A 51 -8.64 9.28 5.49
C VAL A 51 -7.72 8.11 5.18
N VAL A 52 -6.41 8.33 5.32
CA VAL A 52 -5.37 7.30 5.27
C VAL A 52 -5.24 6.69 6.66
N GLY A 53 -5.29 5.36 6.76
CA GLY A 53 -5.23 4.65 8.04
C GLY A 53 -6.60 4.19 8.55
N PRO A 54 -6.80 4.11 9.87
CA PRO A 54 -5.86 4.33 10.97
C PRO A 54 -4.72 3.30 11.02
N ASN A 55 -3.87 3.36 12.06
CA ASN A 55 -2.77 2.42 12.27
C ASN A 55 -1.78 2.40 11.07
N CYS A 56 -1.32 3.55 10.64
CA CYS A 56 -0.45 3.71 9.47
C CYS A 56 0.73 4.65 9.75
N LEU A 57 1.66 4.76 8.81
CA LEU A 57 2.68 5.80 8.82
C LEU A 57 2.31 6.99 7.91
N GLY A 58 1.42 6.80 6.95
CA GLY A 58 0.94 7.86 6.09
C GLY A 58 1.45 7.79 4.65
N VAL A 59 1.67 8.95 4.04
CA VAL A 59 1.97 9.11 2.62
C VAL A 59 3.21 9.94 2.40
N MET A 60 4.09 9.48 1.52
CA MET A 60 5.19 10.25 0.93
C MET A 60 5.05 10.31 -0.58
N ASN A 61 5.16 11.50 -1.13
CA ASN A 61 5.28 11.77 -2.56
C ASN A 61 6.65 12.40 -2.82
N MET A 62 7.63 11.58 -3.23
CA MET A 62 8.99 12.00 -3.50
C MET A 62 9.14 12.68 -4.85
N PHE A 63 8.17 12.54 -5.77
CA PHE A 63 8.15 13.28 -7.02
C PHE A 63 7.94 14.79 -6.80
N ASP A 64 7.06 15.13 -5.86
CA ASP A 64 6.65 16.52 -5.61
C ASP A 64 7.18 17.08 -4.29
N GLY A 65 7.97 16.30 -3.55
CA GLY A 65 8.58 16.75 -2.32
C GLY A 65 7.60 16.91 -1.15
N VAL A 66 6.51 16.11 -1.11
CA VAL A 66 5.46 16.20 -0.09
C VAL A 66 5.45 14.95 0.78
N ALA A 67 5.42 15.12 2.10
CA ALA A 67 5.28 14.02 3.05
C ALA A 67 4.32 14.38 4.19
N VAL A 68 3.38 13.48 4.45
CA VAL A 68 2.59 13.41 5.68
C VAL A 68 2.87 12.03 6.26
N TRP A 69 3.92 11.94 7.07
CA TRP A 69 4.53 10.68 7.47
C TRP A 69 4.92 10.68 8.95
N GLY A 70 4.55 9.62 9.66
CA GLY A 70 4.73 9.50 11.12
C GLY A 70 6.02 8.80 11.56
N GLY A 71 6.98 8.58 10.69
CA GLY A 71 8.27 7.95 11.00
C GLY A 71 9.46 8.81 10.59
N ASP A 72 10.63 8.52 11.17
CA ASP A 72 11.89 9.09 10.69
C ASP A 72 12.19 8.55 9.30
N ASN A 73 12.55 9.41 8.38
CA ASN A 73 12.86 9.00 7.01
C ASN A 73 13.86 9.91 6.32
N VAL A 74 14.71 9.33 5.48
CA VAL A 74 15.55 10.07 4.55
C VAL A 74 14.73 10.32 3.29
N PHE A 75 14.20 11.52 3.17
CA PHE A 75 13.44 11.94 2.01
C PHE A 75 14.41 12.29 0.87
N SER A 76 14.34 11.52 -0.22
CA SER A 76 15.13 11.79 -1.43
C SER A 76 14.20 12.07 -2.61
N PRO A 77 14.19 13.29 -3.16
CA PRO A 77 13.39 13.59 -4.34
C PRO A 77 13.72 12.67 -5.52
N VAL A 78 12.71 12.21 -6.22
CA VAL A 78 12.83 11.39 -7.43
C VAL A 78 12.60 12.26 -8.65
N MET A 79 13.59 12.30 -9.54
CA MET A 79 13.50 13.02 -10.80
C MET A 79 13.09 12.08 -11.93
N GLY A 80 12.04 12.47 -12.66
CA GLY A 80 11.52 11.68 -13.78
C GLY A 80 10.55 10.56 -13.34
N ASP A 81 10.64 9.42 -14.00
CA ASP A 81 9.75 8.26 -13.72
C ASP A 81 10.21 7.46 -12.52
N GLY A 82 9.28 6.79 -11.88
CA GLY A 82 9.55 5.95 -10.71
C GLY A 82 8.48 4.91 -10.44
N VAL A 83 8.50 4.36 -9.24
CA VAL A 83 7.54 3.34 -8.80
C VAL A 83 6.78 3.81 -7.58
N ALA A 84 5.61 3.23 -7.35
CA ALA A 84 4.85 3.42 -6.11
C ALA A 84 4.94 2.16 -5.24
N LEU A 85 4.97 2.35 -3.92
CA LEU A 85 4.78 1.29 -2.93
C LEU A 85 3.53 1.60 -2.11
N ILE A 86 2.61 0.64 -2.07
CA ILE A 86 1.40 0.67 -1.24
C ILE A 86 1.49 -0.50 -0.26
N SER A 87 1.53 -0.23 1.03
CA SER A 87 1.76 -1.24 2.06
C SER A 87 0.73 -1.17 3.18
N GLN A 88 0.14 -2.29 3.55
CA GLN A 88 -0.67 -2.40 4.78
C GLN A 88 0.22 -2.36 6.03
N SER A 89 1.44 -2.92 5.94
CA SER A 89 2.40 -2.88 7.04
C SER A 89 3.20 -1.57 7.05
N GLY A 90 3.12 -0.83 8.15
CA GLY A 90 3.97 0.34 8.40
C GLY A 90 5.45 -0.03 8.43
N TYR A 91 5.79 -1.17 9.04
CA TYR A 91 7.17 -1.65 9.11
C TYR A 91 7.76 -1.96 7.73
N VAL A 92 6.98 -2.58 6.83
CA VAL A 92 7.45 -2.87 5.46
C VAL A 92 7.61 -1.58 4.67
N ALA A 93 6.66 -0.65 4.77
CA ALA A 93 6.78 0.66 4.14
C ALA A 93 8.03 1.41 4.64
N TYR A 94 8.22 1.48 5.96
CA TYR A 94 9.39 2.08 6.58
C TYR A 94 10.69 1.41 6.12
N SER A 95 10.74 0.07 6.11
CA SER A 95 11.93 -0.67 5.71
C SER A 95 12.33 -0.39 4.26
N VAL A 96 11.36 -0.36 3.34
CA VAL A 96 11.63 -0.10 1.92
C VAL A 96 12.10 1.33 1.69
N THR A 97 11.55 2.30 2.41
CA THR A 97 11.93 3.72 2.26
C THR A 97 13.31 4.04 2.85
N ASN A 98 13.81 3.22 3.77
CA ASN A 98 15.12 3.41 4.42
C ASN A 98 16.24 2.52 3.85
N VAL A 99 15.96 1.72 2.81
CA VAL A 99 17.00 0.90 2.21
C VAL A 99 17.78 1.73 1.19
N GLU A 100 19.11 1.79 1.35
CA GLU A 100 20.03 2.34 0.35
C GLU A 100 20.07 1.46 -0.90
N GLN A 101 19.00 1.45 -1.66
CA GLN A 101 18.90 0.73 -2.92
C GLN A 101 18.52 1.73 -4.02
N ALA A 102 19.04 1.50 -5.22
CA ALA A 102 18.71 2.30 -6.40
C ALA A 102 17.27 2.04 -6.90
N LEU A 103 16.27 2.20 -6.00
CA LEU A 103 14.85 2.12 -6.32
C LEU A 103 14.33 3.55 -6.50
N PRO A 104 13.85 3.94 -7.70
CA PRO A 104 13.27 5.26 -7.90
C PRO A 104 11.86 5.32 -7.30
N LEU A 105 11.79 5.35 -5.96
CA LEU A 105 10.54 5.30 -5.21
C LEU A 105 9.86 6.68 -5.23
N GLY A 106 8.89 6.88 -6.12
CA GLY A 106 8.15 8.13 -6.27
C GLY A 106 7.04 8.30 -5.24
N TYR A 107 6.38 7.20 -4.85
CA TYR A 107 5.38 7.18 -3.79
C TYR A 107 5.64 6.06 -2.79
N ALA A 108 5.50 6.36 -1.51
CA ALA A 108 5.40 5.37 -0.45
C ALA A 108 4.15 5.64 0.39
N ILE A 109 3.27 4.65 0.45
CA ILE A 109 2.00 4.72 1.16
C ILE A 109 1.96 3.59 2.18
N SER A 110 1.83 3.95 3.46
CA SER A 110 1.46 3.05 4.53
C SER A 110 -0.02 3.26 4.81
N MET A 111 -0.87 2.31 4.40
CA MET A 111 -2.32 2.48 4.44
C MET A 111 -3.00 1.96 5.70
N GLY A 112 -2.28 1.18 6.54
CA GLY A 112 -2.81 0.65 7.80
C GLY A 112 -4.09 -0.18 7.62
N ASN A 113 -5.11 0.10 8.43
CA ASN A 113 -6.34 -0.69 8.49
C ASN A 113 -7.29 -0.53 7.28
N GLN A 114 -7.03 0.41 6.39
CA GLN A 114 -7.90 0.66 5.22
C GLN A 114 -9.37 0.97 5.62
N ALA A 115 -9.56 1.81 6.64
CA ALA A 115 -10.90 2.07 7.17
C ALA A 115 -11.78 2.89 6.23
N VAL A 116 -11.21 3.90 5.57
CA VAL A 116 -11.89 4.77 4.60
C VAL A 116 -11.34 4.52 3.21
N LEU A 117 -10.06 4.85 2.99
CA LEU A 117 -9.39 4.55 1.73
C LEU A 117 -8.82 3.13 1.78
N ASN A 118 -9.03 2.36 0.73
CA ASN A 118 -8.55 0.99 0.57
C ASN A 118 -7.49 0.87 -0.55
N VAL A 119 -6.91 -0.30 -0.73
CA VAL A 119 -5.85 -0.52 -1.72
C VAL A 119 -6.24 -0.16 -3.15
N ALA A 120 -7.50 -0.31 -3.53
CA ALA A 120 -7.97 0.02 -4.88
C ALA A 120 -7.93 1.52 -5.14
N ASP A 121 -8.32 2.35 -4.15
CA ASP A 121 -8.28 3.80 -4.25
C ASP A 121 -6.85 4.29 -4.49
N TYR A 122 -5.88 3.73 -3.77
CA TYR A 122 -4.47 4.09 -3.97
C TYR A 122 -3.95 3.64 -5.33
N ILE A 123 -4.29 2.42 -5.80
CA ILE A 123 -3.90 1.97 -7.14
C ILE A 123 -4.45 2.93 -8.19
N ASP A 124 -5.72 3.32 -8.09
CA ASP A 124 -6.35 4.21 -9.06
C ASP A 124 -5.68 5.58 -9.11
N VAL A 125 -5.36 6.18 -7.97
CA VAL A 125 -4.63 7.46 -7.90
C VAL A 125 -3.22 7.33 -8.48
N MET A 126 -2.50 6.23 -8.20
CA MET A 126 -1.17 6.01 -8.77
C MET A 126 -1.21 5.82 -10.30
N LEU A 127 -2.29 5.24 -10.84
CA LEU A 127 -2.49 5.08 -12.28
C LEU A 127 -2.81 6.40 -13.01
N ASP A 128 -3.22 7.44 -12.29
CA ASP A 128 -3.42 8.77 -12.85
C ASP A 128 -2.11 9.58 -12.97
N ASP A 129 -1.05 9.18 -12.26
CA ASP A 129 0.26 9.83 -12.38
C ASP A 129 1.11 9.14 -13.47
N PRO A 130 1.37 9.82 -14.61
CA PRO A 130 2.12 9.23 -15.71
C PRO A 130 3.59 8.93 -15.37
N ARG A 131 4.11 9.43 -14.24
CA ARG A 131 5.46 9.14 -13.74
C ARG A 131 5.57 7.77 -13.11
N VAL A 132 4.43 7.16 -12.70
CA VAL A 132 4.40 5.84 -12.07
C VAL A 132 4.51 4.73 -13.12
N ARG A 133 5.59 3.98 -13.09
CA ARG A 133 5.91 2.92 -14.05
C ARG A 133 5.56 1.52 -13.56
N ALA A 134 5.53 1.31 -12.24
CA ALA A 134 5.10 0.05 -11.62
C ALA A 134 4.58 0.35 -10.21
N ILE A 135 3.69 -0.51 -9.70
CA ILE A 135 3.13 -0.38 -8.36
C ILE A 135 3.43 -1.65 -7.57
N GLY A 136 4.12 -1.50 -6.44
CA GLY A 136 4.37 -2.55 -5.47
C GLY A 136 3.28 -2.56 -4.41
N LEU A 137 2.81 -3.75 -4.06
CA LEU A 137 1.76 -3.98 -3.08
C LEU A 137 2.28 -4.91 -1.98
N TYR A 138 2.16 -4.52 -0.72
CA TYR A 138 2.26 -5.43 0.40
C TYR A 138 0.87 -5.59 1.02
N LEU A 139 0.32 -6.80 0.94
CA LEU A 139 -1.08 -7.07 1.25
C LEU A 139 -1.23 -8.11 2.36
N GLU A 140 -1.99 -7.78 3.40
CA GLU A 140 -2.46 -8.69 4.44
C GLU A 140 -3.88 -9.17 4.13
N GLY A 141 -4.70 -8.30 3.54
CA GLY A 141 -6.07 -8.57 3.11
C GLY A 141 -6.57 -7.56 2.07
N ILE A 142 -7.64 -7.89 1.39
CA ILE A 142 -8.36 -7.00 0.47
C ILE A 142 -9.76 -6.79 1.02
N VAL A 143 -10.08 -5.56 1.36
CA VAL A 143 -11.38 -5.18 1.95
C VAL A 143 -12.49 -5.23 0.90
N ASP A 144 -12.23 -4.71 -0.29
CA ASP A 144 -13.15 -4.71 -1.43
C ASP A 144 -12.51 -5.40 -2.64
N ILE A 145 -12.88 -6.67 -2.85
CA ILE A 145 -12.35 -7.48 -3.94
C ILE A 145 -12.85 -7.00 -5.32
N ALA A 146 -14.03 -6.38 -5.37
CA ALA A 146 -14.59 -5.86 -6.62
C ALA A 146 -13.85 -4.60 -7.06
N ALA A 147 -13.67 -3.63 -6.16
CA ALA A 147 -12.88 -2.43 -6.41
C ALA A 147 -11.43 -2.78 -6.76
N PHE A 148 -10.79 -3.68 -6.00
CA PHE A 148 -9.44 -4.16 -6.31
C PHE A 148 -9.34 -4.77 -7.71
N SER A 149 -10.31 -5.60 -8.10
CA SER A 149 -10.33 -6.23 -9.42
C SER A 149 -10.44 -5.20 -10.54
N MET A 150 -11.24 -4.15 -10.34
CA MET A 150 -11.39 -3.07 -11.32
C MET A 150 -10.09 -2.25 -11.46
N ALA A 151 -9.47 -1.88 -10.33
CA ALA A 151 -8.20 -1.16 -10.31
C ALA A 151 -7.08 -1.99 -10.96
N ALA A 152 -6.98 -3.29 -10.64
CA ALA A 152 -6.01 -4.20 -11.25
C ALA A 152 -6.23 -4.35 -12.77
N LEU A 153 -7.48 -4.44 -13.22
CA LEU A 153 -7.81 -4.47 -14.67
C LEU A 153 -7.43 -3.15 -15.35
N ARG A 154 -7.62 -2.02 -14.69
CA ARG A 154 -7.19 -0.70 -15.17
C ARG A 154 -5.67 -0.65 -15.32
N ALA A 155 -4.91 -1.14 -14.33
CA ALA A 155 -3.45 -1.24 -14.40
C ALA A 155 -2.98 -2.06 -15.61
N VAL A 156 -3.60 -3.23 -15.87
CA VAL A 156 -3.33 -4.05 -17.06
C VAL A 156 -3.59 -3.26 -18.34
N LYS A 157 -4.72 -2.57 -18.45
CA LYS A 157 -5.10 -1.78 -19.64
C LYS A 157 -4.12 -0.62 -19.89
N GLN A 158 -3.61 0.01 -18.86
CA GLN A 158 -2.63 1.10 -18.95
C GLN A 158 -1.19 0.61 -19.13
N GLY A 159 -0.96 -0.71 -18.99
CA GLY A 159 0.38 -1.28 -19.07
C GLY A 159 1.27 -0.95 -17.87
N VAL A 160 0.68 -0.62 -16.71
CA VAL A 160 1.40 -0.39 -15.46
C VAL A 160 1.39 -1.70 -14.65
N PRO A 161 2.55 -2.40 -14.53
CA PRO A 161 2.59 -3.67 -13.82
C PRO A 161 2.37 -3.49 -12.32
N LEU A 162 1.59 -4.42 -11.75
CA LEU A 162 1.44 -4.60 -10.31
C LEU A 162 2.36 -5.73 -9.85
N VAL A 163 3.08 -5.52 -8.75
CA VAL A 163 3.88 -6.54 -8.08
C VAL A 163 3.37 -6.68 -6.65
N ALA A 164 2.93 -7.85 -6.25
CA ALA A 164 2.33 -8.06 -4.94
C ALA A 164 3.14 -9.05 -4.10
N LEU A 165 3.35 -8.70 -2.85
CA LEU A 165 3.80 -9.57 -1.78
C LEU A 165 2.66 -9.74 -0.79
N LYS A 166 2.12 -10.96 -0.69
CA LYS A 166 1.10 -11.31 0.30
C LYS A 166 1.77 -11.64 1.63
N ALA A 167 1.30 -11.04 2.71
CA ALA A 167 1.67 -11.42 4.08
C ALA A 167 1.17 -12.84 4.41
N GLY A 168 1.85 -13.52 5.31
CA GLY A 168 1.40 -14.85 5.75
C GLY A 168 1.59 -15.96 4.72
N GLY A 169 2.69 -15.93 3.96
CA GLY A 169 3.03 -16.97 2.97
C GLY A 169 3.35 -18.34 3.57
N THR A 170 3.67 -18.42 4.88
CA THR A 170 3.79 -19.65 5.65
C THR A 170 2.65 -19.78 6.65
N GLN A 171 2.35 -20.99 7.10
CA GLN A 171 1.29 -21.22 8.08
C GLN A 171 1.51 -20.44 9.38
N GLU A 172 2.73 -20.37 9.88
CA GLU A 172 3.11 -19.59 11.07
C GLU A 172 2.93 -18.07 10.85
N SER A 173 3.31 -17.57 9.67
CA SER A 173 3.13 -16.15 9.34
C SER A 173 1.68 -15.80 9.00
N ALA A 174 0.86 -16.77 8.58
CA ALA A 174 -0.58 -16.59 8.38
C ALA A 174 -1.31 -16.41 9.71
N GLU A 175 -0.97 -17.19 10.74
CA GLU A 175 -1.52 -17.05 12.10
C GLU A 175 -1.15 -15.69 12.72
N LEU A 176 0.10 -15.24 12.53
CA LEU A 176 0.55 -13.91 12.95
C LEU A 176 -0.19 -12.78 12.21
N ALA A 177 -0.34 -12.87 10.90
CA ALA A 177 -1.05 -11.88 10.10
C ALA A 177 -2.54 -11.80 10.48
N GLN A 178 -3.16 -12.94 10.75
CA GLN A 178 -4.56 -13.03 11.21
C GLN A 178 -4.75 -12.35 12.56
N SER A 179 -3.82 -12.55 13.50
CA SER A 179 -3.87 -11.89 14.82
C SER A 179 -3.65 -10.38 14.75
N HIS A 180 -2.98 -9.90 13.69
CA HIS A 180 -2.58 -8.50 13.53
C HIS A 180 -3.59 -7.67 12.71
N SER A 181 -4.24 -8.27 11.70
CA SER A 181 -5.12 -7.55 10.77
C SER A 181 -6.61 -7.85 10.96
N GLY A 182 -6.97 -8.85 11.78
CA GLY A 182 -8.35 -9.30 11.97
C GLY A 182 -9.00 -9.89 10.70
N THR A 183 -8.25 -10.03 9.60
CA THR A 183 -8.77 -10.60 8.35
C THR A 183 -8.72 -12.13 8.39
N LEU A 184 -9.75 -12.77 7.85
CA LEU A 184 -9.79 -14.24 7.71
C LEU A 184 -8.61 -14.71 6.85
N ALA A 185 -7.92 -15.77 7.29
CA ALA A 185 -6.87 -16.41 6.52
C ALA A 185 -7.48 -16.98 5.22
N VAL A 186 -7.25 -16.30 4.12
CA VAL A 186 -7.60 -16.79 2.78
C VAL A 186 -6.45 -17.66 2.27
N ASP A 187 -6.79 -18.82 1.70
CA ASP A 187 -5.83 -19.77 1.15
C ASP A 187 -4.89 -19.09 0.13
N ASN A 188 -3.61 -19.42 0.21
CA ASN A 188 -2.58 -18.91 -0.69
C ASN A 188 -2.90 -19.23 -2.18
N GLU A 189 -3.56 -20.36 -2.45
CA GLU A 189 -3.96 -20.73 -3.80
C GLU A 189 -5.00 -19.75 -4.39
N ILE A 190 -5.91 -19.23 -3.56
CA ILE A 190 -6.89 -18.23 -3.98
C ILE A 190 -6.21 -16.92 -4.33
N TRP A 191 -5.24 -16.49 -3.51
CA TRP A 191 -4.44 -15.30 -3.78
C TRP A 191 -3.64 -15.43 -5.09
N SER A 192 -2.96 -16.56 -5.28
CA SER A 192 -2.20 -16.81 -6.50
C SER A 192 -3.10 -16.91 -7.73
N ALA A 193 -4.32 -17.44 -7.60
CA ALA A 193 -5.31 -17.46 -8.68
C ALA A 193 -5.79 -16.03 -9.03
N LEU A 194 -6.03 -15.18 -8.01
CA LEU A 194 -6.38 -13.77 -8.20
C LEU A 194 -5.25 -13.02 -8.92
N PHE A 195 -4.01 -13.19 -8.45
CA PHE A 195 -2.85 -12.53 -9.04
C PHE A 195 -2.63 -12.96 -10.50
N ARG A 196 -2.72 -14.26 -10.79
CA ARG A 196 -2.64 -14.75 -12.17
C ARG A 196 -3.73 -14.16 -13.06
N ARG A 197 -4.97 -14.03 -12.55
CA ARG A 197 -6.10 -13.49 -13.31
C ARG A 197 -5.85 -12.07 -13.81
N PHE A 198 -5.18 -11.25 -13.03
CA PHE A 198 -4.91 -9.84 -13.32
C PHE A 198 -3.44 -9.58 -13.71
N ALA A 199 -2.67 -10.61 -14.07
CA ALA A 199 -1.27 -10.51 -14.44
C ALA A 199 -0.41 -9.78 -13.38
N ILE A 200 -0.79 -9.89 -12.10
CA ILE A 200 -0.02 -9.35 -10.98
C ILE A 200 1.18 -10.27 -10.73
N VAL A 201 2.38 -9.71 -10.68
CA VAL A 201 3.60 -10.43 -10.38
C VAL A 201 3.63 -10.76 -8.89
N GLU A 202 3.66 -12.05 -8.55
CA GLU A 202 3.74 -12.49 -7.16
C GLU A 202 5.20 -12.49 -6.68
N ALA A 203 5.52 -11.71 -5.67
CA ALA A 203 6.83 -11.66 -5.03
C ALA A 203 6.85 -12.58 -3.80
N GLY A 204 7.87 -13.44 -3.70
CA GLY A 204 8.02 -14.37 -2.57
C GLY A 204 8.70 -13.77 -1.33
N SER A 205 9.19 -12.54 -1.40
CA SER A 205 9.86 -11.85 -0.29
C SER A 205 9.90 -10.33 -0.52
N PRO A 206 10.16 -9.51 0.53
CA PRO A 206 10.37 -8.07 0.37
C PRO A 206 11.51 -7.74 -0.60
N LYS A 207 12.59 -8.51 -0.59
CA LYS A 207 13.69 -8.34 -1.54
C LYS A 207 13.24 -8.61 -2.98
N ALA A 208 12.47 -9.67 -3.21
CA ALA A 208 11.94 -9.99 -4.53
C ALA A 208 10.97 -8.90 -5.03
N LEU A 209 10.15 -8.32 -4.14
CA LEU A 209 9.29 -7.18 -4.46
C LEU A 209 10.12 -5.99 -4.95
N ILE A 210 11.17 -5.61 -4.23
CA ILE A 210 12.04 -4.49 -4.59
C ILE A 210 12.75 -4.74 -5.93
N GLU A 211 13.33 -5.92 -6.13
CA GLU A 211 14.03 -6.26 -7.38
C GLU A 211 13.08 -6.31 -8.58
N ALA A 212 11.86 -6.80 -8.40
CA ALA A 212 10.84 -6.76 -9.45
C ALA A 212 10.43 -5.32 -9.79
N LEU A 213 10.26 -4.45 -8.78
CA LEU A 213 9.96 -3.03 -8.99
C LEU A 213 11.08 -2.29 -9.71
N LYS A 214 12.36 -2.57 -9.40
CA LYS A 214 13.50 -2.00 -10.12
C LYS A 214 13.48 -2.40 -11.60
N LEU A 215 13.19 -3.66 -11.88
CA LEU A 215 13.15 -4.18 -13.25
C LEU A 215 11.98 -3.60 -14.03
N LEU A 216 10.77 -3.67 -13.47
CA LEU A 216 9.52 -3.26 -14.13
C LEU A 216 9.35 -1.74 -14.18
N GLY A 217 9.87 -1.02 -13.18
CA GLY A 217 9.92 0.44 -13.15
C GLY A 217 11.01 1.05 -14.05
N SER A 218 11.81 0.22 -14.71
CA SER A 218 12.86 0.72 -15.62
C SER A 218 12.24 1.44 -16.82
N PRO A 219 12.78 2.59 -17.23
CA PRO A 219 12.32 3.30 -18.43
C PRO A 219 12.57 2.50 -19.73
N LYS A 220 13.37 1.46 -19.65
CA LYS A 220 13.67 0.54 -20.76
C LYS A 220 13.38 -0.90 -20.31
N PRO A 221 12.11 -1.32 -20.22
CA PRO A 221 11.78 -2.68 -19.85
C PRO A 221 12.38 -3.68 -20.85
N PRO A 222 12.78 -4.88 -20.39
CA PRO A 222 13.31 -5.91 -21.27
C PRO A 222 12.27 -6.33 -22.31
N LYS A 223 12.73 -6.49 -23.57
CA LYS A 223 11.88 -6.92 -24.69
C LYS A 223 11.68 -8.43 -24.77
N GLY A 224 12.20 -9.18 -23.82
CA GLY A 224 12.13 -10.65 -23.81
C GLY A 224 12.82 -11.24 -22.58
N ASN A 225 12.91 -12.54 -22.54
CA ASN A 225 13.42 -13.31 -21.38
C ASN A 225 14.88 -13.79 -21.54
N ARG A 226 15.58 -13.30 -22.58
CA ARG A 226 17.00 -13.65 -22.77
C ARG A 226 17.87 -12.71 -21.94
N VAL A 227 18.68 -13.28 -21.05
CA VAL A 227 19.59 -12.57 -20.16
C VAL A 227 21.02 -12.94 -20.49
N VAL A 228 21.90 -11.95 -20.50
CA VAL A 228 23.36 -12.14 -20.57
C VAL A 228 23.96 -11.53 -19.32
N ALA A 229 24.77 -12.32 -18.60
CA ALA A 229 25.58 -11.84 -17.49
C ALA A 229 27.02 -11.67 -17.95
N ALA A 230 27.65 -10.53 -17.61
CA ALA A 230 29.06 -10.30 -17.76
C ALA A 230 29.66 -9.99 -16.38
N ALA A 231 30.77 -10.64 -16.02
CA ALA A 231 31.51 -10.42 -14.78
C ALA A 231 32.98 -10.24 -15.08
N ASN A 232 33.66 -9.42 -14.24
CA ASN A 232 35.12 -9.23 -14.26
C ASN A 232 35.76 -10.22 -13.29
#